data_939f6688cdb83d85a845d15736611c4f
#
_entry.id   939f6688cdb83d85a845d15736611c4f
#
_cell.length_a   1.000
_cell.length_b   1.000
_cell.length_c   1.000
_cell.angle_alpha   90.00
_cell.angle_beta   90.00
_cell.angle_gamma   90.00
#
_symmetry.space_group_name_H-M   'P 1'
#
loop_
_entity.id
_entity.type
_entity.pdbx_description
1 polymer ?
#
loop_
_entity_poly.entity_id
_entity_poly.type
_entity_poly.pdbx_seq_one_letter_code
_entity_poly.pdbx_strand_id
1 'polypeptide(L)'
;MPLASQSAVSILCSLATMTSSMNSARIISRLGTGKVTAFSTLLTAAALLGFSFSGSFWFMCLMAIPLGLGAGCVDSALNNYVSIHYNATVMSFLHCFYGVGVMVSPYIMSVVINSAVGWRGGYRTASLIQALIGSILLLALPLWKKAHGEESIQAEKKMKVLPISQTLRIPGALMTCLLFLTFCAIEVICGGWSATYMVEAKHMSANLAARATMYFYLGMALGRFLSGVAAKKLTPWQIIFISMGILGVSQTTLLVSGNNVLTMAALLMTGLGVGPLYPNFNYMTPLHFGKDVSQSVMGMQMTFASIGTIAAPALCGVLGQLLGMGIFPAYLMIFYVLTAVGIIALRRTLRQVGRLQQ
;
A
#
# COMPACT_ATOMS: atom_id res chain seq x y z
N MET A 1 -9.30 -24.97 -7.54
CA MET A 1 -10.19 -24.20 -6.64
C MET A 1 -11.04 -23.25 -7.47
N PRO A 2 -12.32 -23.06 -7.20
CA PRO A 2 -13.13 -22.03 -7.84
C PRO A 2 -12.54 -20.63 -7.59
N LEU A 3 -12.68 -19.72 -8.56
CA LEU A 3 -12.18 -18.33 -8.44
C LEU A 3 -12.72 -17.60 -7.18
N ALA A 4 -13.98 -17.89 -6.82
CA ALA A 4 -14.60 -17.36 -5.60
C ALA A 4 -13.84 -17.75 -4.31
N SER A 5 -13.21 -18.92 -4.29
CA SER A 5 -12.44 -19.39 -3.12
C SER A 5 -11.13 -18.58 -2.93
N GLN A 6 -10.48 -18.15 -4.02
CA GLN A 6 -9.28 -17.32 -3.94
C GLN A 6 -9.60 -15.92 -3.38
N SER A 7 -10.76 -15.38 -3.78
CA SER A 7 -11.25 -14.10 -3.27
C SER A 7 -11.49 -14.14 -1.75
N ALA A 8 -12.00 -15.24 -1.21
CA ALA A 8 -12.27 -15.37 0.22
C ALA A 8 -10.98 -15.31 1.07
N VAL A 9 -9.89 -15.97 0.65
CA VAL A 9 -8.58 -15.90 1.33
C VAL A 9 -8.06 -14.46 1.34
N SER A 10 -8.13 -13.77 0.20
CA SER A 10 -7.70 -12.38 0.09
C SER A 10 -8.54 -11.43 0.95
N ILE A 11 -9.87 -11.61 0.97
CA ILE A 11 -10.78 -10.81 1.80
C ILE A 11 -10.47 -11.02 3.27
N LEU A 12 -10.30 -12.27 3.74
CA LEU A 12 -9.96 -12.56 5.14
C LEU A 12 -8.61 -11.94 5.54
N CYS A 13 -7.59 -12.04 4.67
CA CYS A 13 -6.31 -11.40 4.88
C CYS A 13 -6.47 -9.87 5.02
N SER A 14 -7.21 -9.25 4.11
CA SER A 14 -7.44 -7.80 4.13
C SER A 14 -8.24 -7.35 5.36
N LEU A 15 -9.26 -8.09 5.79
CA LEU A 15 -10.02 -7.80 7.00
C LEU A 15 -9.13 -7.90 8.26
N ALA A 16 -8.24 -8.90 8.31
CA ALA A 16 -7.27 -9.04 9.38
C ALA A 16 -6.25 -7.87 9.37
N THR A 17 -5.78 -7.46 8.18
CA THR A 17 -4.92 -6.28 8.00
C THR A 17 -5.59 -5.01 8.51
N MET A 18 -6.85 -4.77 8.12
CA MET A 18 -7.63 -3.63 8.62
C MET A 18 -7.74 -3.64 10.15
N THR A 19 -8.09 -4.80 10.73
CA THR A 19 -8.25 -4.94 12.17
C THR A 19 -6.96 -4.64 12.93
N SER A 20 -5.80 -5.13 12.46
CA SER A 20 -4.53 -4.88 13.10
C SER A 20 -4.07 -3.43 12.90
N SER A 21 -4.25 -2.84 11.74
CA SER A 21 -3.93 -1.43 11.46
C SER A 21 -4.75 -0.48 12.33
N MET A 22 -6.05 -0.72 12.49
CA MET A 22 -6.92 0.07 13.38
C MET A 22 -6.48 0.01 14.85
N ASN A 23 -5.92 -1.12 15.30
CA ASN A 23 -5.45 -1.31 16.66
C ASN A 23 -3.95 -1.04 16.83
N SER A 24 -3.24 -0.67 15.77
CA SER A 24 -1.78 -0.50 15.77
C SER A 24 -1.29 0.48 16.83
N ALA A 25 -1.96 1.61 17.03
CA ALA A 25 -1.60 2.58 18.06
C ALA A 25 -1.62 1.96 19.48
N ARG A 26 -2.62 1.13 19.77
CA ARG A 26 -2.75 0.43 21.06
C ARG A 26 -1.67 -0.63 21.24
N ILE A 27 -1.36 -1.37 20.17
CA ILE A 27 -0.35 -2.43 20.19
C ILE A 27 1.05 -1.81 20.36
N ILE A 28 1.35 -0.76 19.59
CA ILE A 28 2.66 -0.08 19.61
C ILE A 28 2.89 0.63 20.94
N SER A 29 1.87 1.31 21.50
CA SER A 29 2.01 1.98 22.81
C SER A 29 2.37 1.00 23.95
N ARG A 30 2.01 -0.29 23.82
CA ARG A 30 2.32 -1.33 24.82
C ARG A 30 3.65 -2.02 24.56
N LEU A 31 3.94 -2.36 23.33
CA LEU A 31 5.08 -3.22 22.96
C LEU A 31 6.28 -2.42 22.41
N GLY A 32 6.03 -1.22 21.83
CA GLY A 32 7.00 -0.42 21.09
C GLY A 32 7.18 -0.91 19.65
N THR A 33 7.57 0.01 18.74
CA THR A 33 7.69 -0.25 17.30
C THR A 33 8.63 -1.40 16.98
N GLY A 34 9.82 -1.47 17.61
CA GLY A 34 10.82 -2.52 17.33
C GLY A 34 10.29 -3.94 17.58
N LYS A 35 9.63 -4.17 18.73
CA LYS A 35 9.04 -5.48 19.03
C LYS A 35 7.89 -5.81 18.11
N VAL A 36 7.01 -4.83 17.83
CA VAL A 36 5.89 -5.02 16.91
C VAL A 36 6.39 -5.42 15.53
N THR A 37 7.41 -4.75 15.01
CA THR A 37 8.01 -5.08 13.70
C THR A 37 8.56 -6.49 13.68
N ALA A 38 9.35 -6.88 14.67
CA ALA A 38 9.96 -8.22 14.73
C ALA A 38 8.90 -9.34 14.85
N PHE A 39 7.96 -9.20 15.79
CA PHE A 39 6.92 -10.22 16.01
C PHE A 39 5.94 -10.29 14.83
N SER A 40 5.57 -9.18 14.23
CA SER A 40 4.69 -9.16 13.05
C SER A 40 5.35 -9.83 11.84
N THR A 41 6.66 -9.60 11.63
CA THR A 41 7.43 -10.27 10.56
C THR A 41 7.51 -11.78 10.79
N LEU A 42 7.73 -12.22 12.01
CA LEU A 42 7.72 -13.65 12.34
C LEU A 42 6.33 -14.28 12.24
N LEU A 43 5.28 -13.54 12.60
CA LEU A 43 3.90 -14.00 12.45
C LEU A 43 3.53 -14.19 10.97
N THR A 44 3.93 -13.26 10.10
CA THR A 44 3.73 -13.42 8.64
C THR A 44 4.57 -14.57 8.08
N ALA A 45 5.80 -14.77 8.56
CA ALA A 45 6.62 -15.91 8.17
C ALA A 45 5.96 -17.25 8.57
N ALA A 46 5.45 -17.35 9.79
CA ALA A 46 4.72 -18.54 10.27
C ALA A 46 3.44 -18.80 9.46
N ALA A 47 2.71 -17.75 9.11
CA ALA A 47 1.51 -17.86 8.27
C ALA A 47 1.84 -18.37 6.86
N LEU A 48 2.90 -17.85 6.22
CA LEU A 48 3.38 -18.31 4.91
C LEU A 48 3.85 -19.78 4.97
N LEU A 49 4.53 -20.16 6.06
CA LEU A 49 4.88 -21.55 6.27
C LEU A 49 3.63 -22.43 6.39
N GLY A 50 2.61 -21.98 7.15
CA GLY A 50 1.32 -22.63 7.24
C GLY A 50 0.66 -22.81 5.86
N PHE A 51 0.67 -21.79 5.00
CA PHE A 51 0.20 -21.94 3.62
C PHE A 51 0.90 -23.07 2.88
N SER A 52 2.20 -23.24 3.08
CA SER A 52 2.99 -24.30 2.41
C SER A 52 2.57 -25.73 2.82
N PHE A 53 2.04 -25.90 4.02
CA PHE A 53 1.53 -27.17 4.52
C PHE A 53 0.03 -27.37 4.28
N SER A 54 -0.63 -26.38 3.69
CA SER A 54 -2.08 -26.45 3.51
C SER A 54 -2.50 -27.64 2.63
N GLY A 55 -3.38 -28.46 3.18
CA GLY A 55 -4.08 -29.53 2.47
C GLY A 55 -5.55 -29.21 2.18
N SER A 56 -6.07 -28.10 2.72
CA SER A 56 -7.47 -27.72 2.56
C SER A 56 -7.66 -26.22 2.40
N PHE A 57 -8.74 -25.82 1.74
CA PHE A 57 -9.13 -24.43 1.58
C PHE A 57 -9.35 -23.74 2.94
N TRP A 58 -9.99 -24.38 3.88
CA TRP A 58 -10.26 -23.81 5.20
C TRP A 58 -9.00 -23.53 6.00
N PHE A 59 -7.99 -24.38 5.86
CA PHE A 59 -6.69 -24.13 6.47
C PHE A 59 -5.99 -22.92 5.86
N MET A 60 -6.11 -22.72 4.54
CA MET A 60 -5.61 -21.49 3.89
C MET A 60 -6.33 -20.24 4.42
N CYS A 61 -7.65 -20.29 4.58
CA CYS A 61 -8.42 -19.22 5.20
C CYS A 61 -7.95 -18.93 6.63
N LEU A 62 -7.68 -19.96 7.43
CA LEU A 62 -7.17 -19.82 8.79
C LEU A 62 -5.80 -19.13 8.80
N MET A 63 -4.90 -19.50 7.90
CA MET A 63 -3.55 -18.90 7.78
C MET A 63 -3.57 -17.48 7.21
N ALA A 64 -4.60 -17.09 6.47
CA ALA A 64 -4.77 -15.72 5.99
C ALA A 64 -4.95 -14.71 7.13
N ILE A 65 -5.52 -15.13 8.26
CA ILE A 65 -5.73 -14.26 9.43
C ILE A 65 -4.40 -13.81 10.04
N PRO A 66 -3.49 -14.70 10.50
CA PRO A 66 -2.21 -14.26 11.05
C PRO A 66 -1.34 -13.53 10.02
N LEU A 67 -1.44 -13.87 8.72
CA LEU A 67 -0.77 -13.15 7.66
C LEU A 67 -1.21 -11.68 7.62
N GLY A 68 -2.52 -11.45 7.59
CA GLY A 68 -3.07 -10.09 7.56
C GLY A 68 -2.81 -9.30 8.85
N LEU A 69 -2.94 -9.93 10.02
CA LEU A 69 -2.66 -9.28 11.31
C LEU A 69 -1.21 -8.80 11.39
N GLY A 70 -0.25 -9.62 10.96
CA GLY A 70 1.16 -9.23 10.92
C GLY A 70 1.40 -8.10 9.92
N ALA A 71 0.90 -8.22 8.69
CA ALA A 71 1.09 -7.23 7.64
C ALA A 71 0.58 -5.84 8.04
N GLY A 72 -0.65 -5.72 8.54
CA GLY A 72 -1.24 -4.42 8.88
C GLY A 72 -0.56 -3.73 10.07
N CYS A 73 -0.09 -4.51 11.04
CA CYS A 73 0.57 -3.94 12.21
C CYS A 73 1.98 -3.42 11.87
N VAL A 74 2.78 -4.18 11.11
CA VAL A 74 4.14 -3.77 10.72
C VAL A 74 4.12 -2.57 9.78
N ASP A 75 3.19 -2.54 8.83
CA ASP A 75 3.10 -1.44 7.86
C ASP A 75 2.80 -0.12 8.57
N SER A 76 1.75 -0.08 9.40
CA SER A 76 1.40 1.14 10.13
C SER A 76 2.48 1.54 11.16
N ALA A 77 3.17 0.59 11.78
CA ALA A 77 4.24 0.85 12.73
C ALA A 77 5.46 1.50 12.06
N LEU A 78 5.94 0.91 10.96
CA LEU A 78 7.13 1.39 10.25
C LEU A 78 6.87 2.74 9.57
N ASN A 79 5.70 2.92 8.96
CA ASN A 79 5.34 4.20 8.35
C ASN A 79 5.35 5.35 9.36
N ASN A 80 4.73 5.15 10.52
CA ASN A 80 4.75 6.17 11.58
C ASN A 80 6.16 6.41 12.13
N TYR A 81 6.91 5.35 12.37
CA TYR A 81 8.28 5.45 12.87
C TYR A 81 9.20 6.23 11.91
N VAL A 82 9.17 5.87 10.62
CA VAL A 82 9.98 6.54 9.60
C VAL A 82 9.54 7.99 9.42
N SER A 83 8.25 8.29 9.47
CA SER A 83 7.76 9.67 9.33
C SER A 83 8.14 10.58 10.52
N ILE A 84 8.36 10.03 11.71
CA ILE A 84 8.74 10.79 12.91
C ILE A 84 10.27 10.98 13.00
N HIS A 85 11.04 9.97 12.60
CA HIS A 85 12.48 9.91 12.86
C HIS A 85 13.36 10.17 11.64
N TYR A 86 12.79 10.09 10.42
CA TYR A 86 13.54 10.22 9.17
C TYR A 86 12.87 11.24 8.24
N ASN A 87 13.48 11.47 7.09
CA ASN A 87 12.99 12.41 6.08
C ASN A 87 12.14 11.73 4.99
N ALA A 88 11.53 12.55 4.12
CA ALA A 88 10.71 12.07 3.00
C ALA A 88 11.46 11.17 2.02
N THR A 89 12.78 11.34 1.88
CA THR A 89 13.64 10.49 1.05
C THR A 89 13.64 9.05 1.56
N VAL A 90 13.87 8.85 2.87
CA VAL A 90 13.86 7.52 3.49
C VAL A 90 12.48 6.88 3.40
N MET A 91 11.40 7.66 3.61
CA MET A 91 10.04 7.19 3.45
C MET A 91 9.78 6.70 2.01
N SER A 92 10.20 7.45 1.01
CA SER A 92 10.03 7.07 -0.40
C SER A 92 10.83 5.81 -0.76
N PHE A 93 12.05 5.65 -0.24
CA PHE A 93 12.85 4.45 -0.45
C PHE A 93 12.29 3.22 0.29
N LEU A 94 11.71 3.39 1.48
CA LEU A 94 10.99 2.31 2.17
C LEU A 94 9.93 1.70 1.23
N HIS A 95 9.14 2.55 0.58
CA HIS A 95 8.11 2.12 -0.37
C HIS A 95 8.67 1.67 -1.73
N CYS A 96 9.86 2.12 -2.12
CA CYS A 96 10.55 1.59 -3.29
C CYS A 96 10.94 0.13 -3.07
N PHE A 97 11.46 -0.24 -1.89
CA PHE A 97 11.76 -1.62 -1.53
C PHE A 97 10.51 -2.52 -1.48
N TYR A 98 9.35 -1.97 -1.11
CA TYR A 98 8.08 -2.68 -1.28
C TYR A 98 7.86 -3.06 -2.75
N GLY A 99 8.09 -2.14 -3.69
CA GLY A 99 8.00 -2.40 -5.12
C GLY A 99 8.94 -3.51 -5.59
N VAL A 100 10.18 -3.55 -5.06
CA VAL A 100 11.13 -4.66 -5.30
C VAL A 100 10.55 -5.99 -4.81
N GLY A 101 9.95 -6.02 -3.61
CA GLY A 101 9.31 -7.21 -3.07
C GLY A 101 8.16 -7.73 -3.94
N VAL A 102 7.32 -6.82 -4.47
CA VAL A 102 6.21 -7.16 -5.38
C VAL A 102 6.71 -7.78 -6.69
N MET A 103 7.90 -7.40 -7.17
CA MET A 103 8.52 -7.98 -8.38
C MET A 103 9.21 -9.32 -8.09
N VAL A 104 9.91 -9.43 -6.96
CA VAL A 104 10.69 -10.62 -6.60
C VAL A 104 9.79 -11.79 -6.20
N SER A 105 8.66 -11.55 -5.53
CA SER A 105 7.78 -12.61 -5.04
C SER A 105 7.20 -13.50 -6.16
N PRO A 106 6.62 -12.95 -7.26
CA PRO A 106 6.18 -13.75 -8.39
C PRO A 106 7.33 -14.47 -9.12
N TYR A 107 8.52 -13.85 -9.17
CA TYR A 107 9.70 -14.48 -9.74
C TYR A 107 10.12 -15.73 -8.97
N ILE A 108 10.20 -15.65 -7.63
CA ILE A 108 10.45 -16.82 -6.78
C ILE A 108 9.41 -17.92 -7.06
N MET A 109 8.13 -17.55 -7.12
CA MET A 109 7.06 -18.50 -7.41
C MET A 109 7.21 -19.13 -8.80
N SER A 110 7.55 -18.34 -9.82
CA SER A 110 7.71 -18.82 -11.19
C SER A 110 8.85 -19.84 -11.34
N VAL A 111 9.95 -19.66 -10.62
CA VAL A 111 11.10 -20.59 -10.62
C VAL A 111 10.74 -21.92 -9.95
N VAL A 112 9.94 -21.87 -8.87
CA VAL A 112 9.69 -23.05 -8.04
C VAL A 112 8.44 -23.83 -8.47
N ILE A 113 7.47 -23.17 -9.14
CA ILE A 113 6.15 -23.79 -9.46
C ILE A 113 6.27 -25.04 -10.34
N ASN A 114 7.27 -25.10 -11.22
CA ASN A 114 7.54 -26.24 -12.10
C ASN A 114 8.48 -27.30 -11.48
N SER A 115 8.93 -27.09 -10.23
CA SER A 115 9.73 -28.08 -9.51
C SER A 115 8.86 -29.14 -8.83
N ALA A 116 9.46 -30.23 -8.35
CA ALA A 116 8.76 -31.28 -7.61
C ALA A 116 8.03 -30.77 -6.35
N VAL A 117 8.46 -29.63 -5.80
CA VAL A 117 7.85 -29.01 -4.61
C VAL A 117 6.65 -28.12 -4.95
N GLY A 118 6.55 -27.66 -6.21
CA GLY A 118 5.46 -26.84 -6.72
C GLY A 118 5.27 -25.52 -5.95
N TRP A 119 4.06 -24.98 -5.97
CA TRP A 119 3.70 -23.71 -5.32
C TRP A 119 4.00 -23.69 -3.80
N ARG A 120 3.99 -24.85 -3.14
CA ARG A 120 4.35 -24.98 -1.73
C ARG A 120 5.80 -24.58 -1.47
N GLY A 121 6.71 -24.87 -2.41
CA GLY A 121 8.10 -24.44 -2.35
C GLY A 121 8.24 -22.91 -2.35
N GLY A 122 7.46 -22.22 -3.19
CA GLY A 122 7.44 -20.74 -3.21
C GLY A 122 7.07 -20.14 -1.85
N TYR A 123 6.01 -20.64 -1.21
CA TYR A 123 5.63 -20.19 0.13
C TYR A 123 6.68 -20.52 1.21
N ARG A 124 7.34 -21.68 1.13
CA ARG A 124 8.46 -22.03 2.04
C ARG A 124 9.63 -21.09 1.87
N THR A 125 10.03 -20.80 0.65
CA THR A 125 11.12 -19.85 0.35
C THR A 125 10.81 -18.47 0.90
N ALA A 126 9.62 -17.95 0.64
CA ALA A 126 9.18 -16.65 1.17
C ALA A 126 9.15 -16.65 2.71
N SER A 127 8.64 -17.71 3.33
CA SER A 127 8.63 -17.88 4.77
C SER A 127 10.03 -17.89 5.38
N LEU A 128 10.99 -18.61 4.77
CA LEU A 128 12.38 -18.67 5.25
C LEU A 128 13.05 -17.29 5.17
N ILE A 129 12.86 -16.57 4.07
CA ILE A 129 13.39 -15.21 3.93
C ILE A 129 12.80 -14.30 5.02
N GLN A 130 11.50 -14.34 5.24
CA GLN A 130 10.84 -13.53 6.27
C GLN A 130 11.24 -13.96 7.69
N ALA A 131 11.40 -15.27 7.96
CA ALA A 131 11.87 -15.76 9.24
C ALA A 131 13.29 -15.29 9.54
N LEU A 132 14.18 -15.30 8.53
CA LEU A 132 15.53 -14.77 8.67
C LEU A 132 15.50 -13.27 8.99
N ILE A 133 14.73 -12.48 8.25
CA ILE A 133 14.57 -11.05 8.51
C ILE A 133 14.01 -10.81 9.91
N GLY A 134 12.94 -11.52 10.30
CA GLY A 134 12.34 -11.40 11.61
C GLY A 134 13.30 -11.78 12.76
N SER A 135 14.14 -12.81 12.56
CA SER A 135 15.18 -13.19 13.51
C SER A 135 16.27 -12.13 13.65
N ILE A 136 16.72 -11.55 12.52
CA ILE A 136 17.67 -10.42 12.54
C ILE A 136 17.06 -9.21 13.28
N LEU A 137 15.79 -8.91 13.06
CA LEU A 137 15.09 -7.81 13.76
C LEU A 137 14.98 -8.08 15.27
N LEU A 138 14.72 -9.33 15.70
CA LEU A 138 14.72 -9.72 17.11
C LEU A 138 16.11 -9.52 17.75
N LEU A 139 17.16 -9.97 17.09
CA LEU A 139 18.53 -9.81 17.56
C LEU A 139 18.95 -8.33 17.59
N ALA A 140 18.41 -7.52 16.69
CA ALA A 140 18.67 -6.07 16.61
C ALA A 140 17.86 -5.25 17.64
N LEU A 141 16.92 -5.81 18.40
CA LEU A 141 16.13 -5.06 19.39
C LEU A 141 16.96 -4.24 20.39
N PRO A 142 18.14 -4.70 20.89
CA PRO A 142 18.99 -3.86 21.74
C PRO A 142 19.51 -2.61 21.02
N LEU A 143 19.75 -2.70 19.70
CA LEU A 143 20.24 -1.58 18.89
C LEU A 143 19.17 -0.48 18.74
N TRP A 144 17.88 -0.85 18.73
CA TRP A 144 16.78 0.11 18.72
C TRP A 144 16.82 1.03 19.92
N LYS A 145 17.10 0.49 21.12
CA LYS A 145 17.27 1.28 22.33
C LYS A 145 18.47 2.22 22.23
N LYS A 146 19.58 1.74 21.68
CA LYS A 146 20.83 2.50 21.57
C LYS A 146 20.73 3.61 20.51
N ALA A 147 20.06 3.35 19.39
CA ALA A 147 19.96 4.28 18.26
C ALA A 147 19.03 5.47 18.53
N HIS A 148 17.99 5.31 19.34
CA HIS A 148 16.95 6.32 19.51
C HIS A 148 16.82 6.84 20.96
N GLY A 149 17.61 6.35 21.88
CA GLY A 149 17.59 6.75 23.30
C GLY A 149 16.31 6.35 24.04
N GLU A 150 16.33 6.48 25.36
CA GLU A 150 15.17 6.16 26.20
C GLU A 150 14.00 7.15 26.00
N GLU A 151 14.29 8.39 25.60
CA GLU A 151 13.28 9.41 25.33
C GLU A 151 12.33 9.04 24.20
N SER A 152 12.83 8.45 23.11
CA SER A 152 12.02 8.01 21.99
C SER A 152 11.09 6.86 22.37
N ILE A 153 11.58 5.90 23.16
CA ILE A 153 10.77 4.79 23.67
C ILE A 153 9.70 5.28 24.64
N GLN A 154 10.02 6.28 25.46
CA GLN A 154 9.03 6.92 26.33
C GLN A 154 7.99 7.73 25.55
N ALA A 155 8.39 8.37 24.44
CA ALA A 155 7.47 9.08 23.55
C ALA A 155 6.47 8.12 22.89
N GLU A 156 6.92 6.93 22.44
CA GLU A 156 6.02 5.89 21.91
C GLU A 156 4.99 5.43 22.96
N LYS A 157 5.41 5.26 24.21
CA LYS A 157 4.50 4.89 25.32
C LYS A 157 3.52 5.99 25.71
N LYS A 158 3.87 7.25 25.45
CA LYS A 158 3.02 8.42 25.72
C LYS A 158 2.10 8.78 24.55
N MET A 159 2.16 8.03 23.42
CA MET A 159 1.24 8.25 22.30
C MET A 159 -0.21 8.16 22.76
N LYS A 160 -1.03 9.10 22.28
CA LYS A 160 -2.46 9.10 22.55
C LYS A 160 -3.15 8.08 21.65
N VAL A 161 -3.67 7.02 22.24
CA VAL A 161 -4.51 6.06 21.55
C VAL A 161 -5.93 6.62 21.46
N LEU A 162 -6.29 7.15 20.31
CA LEU A 162 -7.61 7.71 20.07
C LEU A 162 -8.58 6.65 19.53
N PRO A 163 -9.84 6.65 19.97
CA PRO A 163 -10.89 5.86 19.36
C PRO A 163 -11.18 6.40 17.95
N ILE A 164 -11.72 5.54 17.08
CA ILE A 164 -12.01 5.84 15.66
C ILE A 164 -12.79 7.14 15.51
N SER A 165 -13.86 7.31 16.29
CA SER A 165 -14.73 8.49 16.22
C SER A 165 -13.99 9.79 16.54
N GLN A 166 -13.05 9.77 17.48
CA GLN A 166 -12.24 10.95 17.81
C GLN A 166 -11.15 11.19 16.76
N THR A 167 -10.51 10.13 16.25
CA THR A 167 -9.49 10.24 15.20
C THR A 167 -10.07 10.89 13.95
N LEU A 168 -11.25 10.45 13.50
CA LEU A 168 -11.88 10.98 12.29
C LEU A 168 -12.45 12.41 12.47
N ARG A 169 -12.66 12.88 13.72
CA ARG A 169 -13.06 14.26 14.01
C ARG A 169 -11.90 15.25 14.00
N ILE A 170 -10.66 14.78 13.98
CA ILE A 170 -9.50 15.68 13.83
C ILE A 170 -9.61 16.37 12.46
N PRO A 171 -9.52 17.71 12.38
CA PRO A 171 -9.64 18.44 11.12
C PRO A 171 -8.63 17.95 10.09
N GLY A 172 -9.10 17.49 8.93
CA GLY A 172 -8.31 16.92 7.84
C GLY A 172 -8.07 15.41 7.94
N ALA A 173 -8.28 14.76 9.09
CA ALA A 173 -8.01 13.31 9.23
C ALA A 173 -8.92 12.45 8.35
N LEU A 174 -10.22 12.71 8.30
CA LEU A 174 -11.13 11.99 7.42
C LEU A 174 -10.76 12.20 5.95
N MET A 175 -10.37 13.41 5.56
CA MET A 175 -9.97 13.70 4.18
C MET A 175 -8.72 12.95 3.77
N THR A 176 -7.70 12.88 4.64
CA THR A 176 -6.51 12.10 4.35
C THR A 176 -6.82 10.59 4.29
N CYS A 177 -7.72 10.07 5.12
CA CYS A 177 -8.19 8.69 5.02
C CYS A 177 -8.88 8.40 3.67
N LEU A 178 -9.78 9.30 3.22
CA LEU A 178 -10.43 9.18 1.91
C LEU A 178 -9.43 9.27 0.76
N LEU A 179 -8.37 10.05 0.88
CA LEU A 179 -7.28 10.08 -0.09
C LEU A 179 -6.59 8.73 -0.20
N PHE A 180 -6.27 8.09 0.94
CA PHE A 180 -5.69 6.74 0.94
C PHE A 180 -6.61 5.72 0.25
N LEU A 181 -7.93 5.80 0.47
CA LEU A 181 -8.90 4.97 -0.25
C LEU A 181 -8.80 5.19 -1.76
N THR A 182 -8.79 6.46 -2.22
CA THR A 182 -8.92 6.75 -3.65
C THR A 182 -7.66 6.45 -4.44
N PHE A 183 -6.46 6.86 -3.98
CA PHE A 183 -5.24 6.59 -4.76
C PHE A 183 -4.79 5.12 -4.64
N CYS A 184 -5.02 4.43 -3.51
CA CYS A 184 -4.79 3.00 -3.42
C CYS A 184 -5.77 2.20 -4.31
N ALA A 185 -7.00 2.69 -4.50
CA ALA A 185 -7.93 2.11 -5.46
C ALA A 185 -7.36 2.19 -6.89
N ILE A 186 -6.80 3.33 -7.33
CA ILE A 186 -6.14 3.45 -8.64
C ILE A 186 -5.04 2.39 -8.79
N GLU A 187 -4.18 2.23 -7.77
CA GLU A 187 -3.09 1.24 -7.77
C GLU A 187 -3.61 -0.16 -8.03
N VAL A 188 -4.61 -0.61 -7.27
CA VAL A 188 -5.09 -2.00 -7.34
C VAL A 188 -6.00 -2.24 -8.55
N ILE A 189 -6.76 -1.25 -8.99
CA ILE A 189 -7.53 -1.33 -10.25
C ILE A 189 -6.57 -1.53 -11.43
N CYS A 190 -5.51 -0.71 -11.53
CA CYS A 190 -4.50 -0.85 -12.59
C CYS A 190 -3.78 -2.20 -12.51
N GLY A 191 -3.34 -2.63 -11.32
CA GLY A 191 -2.67 -3.91 -11.13
C GLY A 191 -3.54 -5.12 -11.48
N GLY A 192 -4.83 -5.06 -11.18
CA GLY A 192 -5.75 -6.19 -11.36
C GLY A 192 -6.44 -6.23 -12.73
N TRP A 193 -6.73 -5.08 -13.35
CA TRP A 193 -7.60 -5.02 -14.51
C TRP A 193 -6.96 -4.49 -15.81
N SER A 194 -5.73 -3.94 -15.76
CA SER A 194 -5.08 -3.38 -16.94
C SER A 194 -4.88 -4.42 -18.06
N ALA A 195 -4.46 -5.65 -17.72
CA ALA A 195 -4.28 -6.72 -18.71
C ALA A 195 -5.64 -7.12 -19.31
N THR A 196 -6.68 -7.29 -18.53
CA THR A 196 -8.04 -7.62 -18.99
C THR A 196 -8.57 -6.52 -19.92
N TYR A 197 -8.39 -5.24 -19.53
CA TYR A 197 -8.75 -4.10 -20.38
C TYR A 197 -8.03 -4.15 -21.74
N MET A 198 -6.72 -4.45 -21.75
CA MET A 198 -5.96 -4.54 -23.00
C MET A 198 -6.41 -5.70 -23.88
N VAL A 199 -6.82 -6.84 -23.30
CA VAL A 199 -7.35 -7.98 -24.07
C VAL A 199 -8.76 -7.68 -24.60
N GLU A 200 -9.68 -7.31 -23.72
CA GLU A 200 -11.11 -7.25 -24.06
C GLU A 200 -11.49 -5.97 -24.80
N ALA A 201 -10.93 -4.82 -24.43
CA ALA A 201 -11.30 -3.53 -25.02
C ALA A 201 -10.32 -3.05 -26.11
N LYS A 202 -9.04 -3.50 -26.06
CA LYS A 202 -8.02 -3.11 -27.04
C LYS A 202 -7.61 -4.25 -27.97
N HIS A 203 -8.22 -5.44 -27.83
CA HIS A 203 -8.02 -6.61 -28.68
C HIS A 203 -6.54 -7.05 -28.80
N MET A 204 -5.75 -6.87 -27.73
CA MET A 204 -4.37 -7.30 -27.68
C MET A 204 -4.27 -8.79 -27.33
N SER A 205 -3.19 -9.43 -27.81
CA SER A 205 -2.87 -10.79 -27.34
C SER A 205 -2.54 -10.81 -25.84
N ALA A 206 -2.89 -11.90 -25.16
CA ALA A 206 -2.70 -12.03 -23.70
C ALA A 206 -1.24 -11.79 -23.27
N ASN A 207 -0.25 -12.24 -24.08
CA ASN A 207 1.17 -12.03 -23.80
C ASN A 207 1.58 -10.56 -23.83
N LEU A 208 1.04 -9.77 -24.76
CA LEU A 208 1.30 -8.33 -24.82
C LEU A 208 0.52 -7.58 -23.74
N ALA A 209 -0.70 -7.99 -23.46
CA ALA A 209 -1.55 -7.39 -22.42
C ALA A 209 -0.93 -7.55 -21.01
N ALA A 210 -0.29 -8.68 -20.71
CA ALA A 210 0.44 -8.88 -19.47
C ALA A 210 1.55 -7.84 -19.24
N ARG A 211 2.15 -7.31 -20.32
CA ARG A 211 3.14 -6.22 -20.24
C ARG A 211 2.53 -4.90 -19.77
N ALA A 212 1.24 -4.69 -19.96
CA ALA A 212 0.56 -3.49 -19.49
C ALA A 212 0.62 -3.37 -17.97
N THR A 213 0.34 -4.45 -17.24
CA THR A 213 0.48 -4.51 -15.78
C THR A 213 1.94 -4.32 -15.35
N MET A 214 2.89 -4.92 -16.07
CA MET A 214 4.33 -4.74 -15.82
C MET A 214 4.74 -3.27 -15.97
N TYR A 215 4.32 -2.58 -17.03
CA TYR A 215 4.63 -1.16 -17.23
C TYR A 215 4.04 -0.27 -16.13
N PHE A 216 2.83 -0.57 -15.66
CA PHE A 216 2.24 0.13 -14.53
C PHE A 216 3.10 -0.01 -13.27
N TYR A 217 3.49 -1.21 -12.88
CA TYR A 217 4.33 -1.42 -11.68
C TYR A 217 5.75 -0.88 -11.85
N LEU A 218 6.33 -0.95 -13.06
CA LEU A 218 7.60 -0.29 -13.37
C LEU A 218 7.49 1.23 -13.16
N GLY A 219 6.43 1.84 -13.70
CA GLY A 219 6.16 3.27 -13.48
C GLY A 219 6.04 3.62 -12.00
N MET A 220 5.34 2.78 -11.23
CA MET A 220 5.16 2.99 -9.79
C MET A 220 6.49 2.89 -9.02
N ALA A 221 7.33 1.90 -9.33
CA ALA A 221 8.65 1.77 -8.72
C ALA A 221 9.55 2.97 -9.06
N LEU A 222 9.56 3.39 -10.34
CA LEU A 222 10.28 4.59 -10.79
C LEU A 222 9.74 5.85 -10.10
N GLY A 223 8.44 6.01 -9.98
CA GLY A 223 7.81 7.14 -9.30
C GLY A 223 8.24 7.26 -7.84
N ARG A 224 8.24 6.15 -7.10
CA ARG A 224 8.72 6.09 -5.71
C ARG A 224 10.21 6.41 -5.61
N PHE A 225 11.03 5.87 -6.51
CA PHE A 225 12.46 6.15 -6.56
C PHE A 225 12.73 7.64 -6.84
N LEU A 226 12.13 8.17 -7.90
CA LEU A 226 12.26 9.58 -8.29
C LEU A 226 11.74 10.53 -7.20
N SER A 227 10.65 10.17 -6.52
CA SER A 227 10.15 10.91 -5.35
C SER A 227 11.21 10.98 -4.24
N GLY A 228 11.88 9.87 -3.95
CA GLY A 228 12.95 9.85 -2.94
C GLY A 228 14.13 10.73 -3.30
N VAL A 229 14.52 10.76 -4.58
CA VAL A 229 15.57 11.66 -5.07
C VAL A 229 15.11 13.13 -5.05
N ALA A 230 13.89 13.39 -5.51
CA ALA A 230 13.30 14.73 -5.59
C ALA A 230 13.07 15.35 -4.20
N ALA A 231 12.78 14.55 -3.18
CA ALA A 231 12.57 14.99 -1.80
C ALA A 231 13.79 15.66 -1.16
N LYS A 232 14.99 15.58 -1.79
CA LYS A 232 16.17 16.34 -1.39
C LYS A 232 16.07 17.84 -1.74
N LYS A 233 15.22 18.19 -2.72
CA LYS A 233 15.09 19.56 -3.25
C LYS A 233 13.66 20.08 -3.24
N LEU A 234 12.69 19.20 -3.28
CA LEU A 234 11.25 19.52 -3.37
C LEU A 234 10.55 19.20 -2.07
N THR A 235 9.55 20.00 -1.72
CA THR A 235 8.66 19.68 -0.59
C THR A 235 7.72 18.54 -0.95
N PRO A 236 7.18 17.80 0.04
CA PRO A 236 6.20 16.74 -0.22
C PRO A 236 4.98 17.23 -1.01
N TRP A 237 4.50 18.46 -0.75
CA TRP A 237 3.39 19.05 -1.49
C TRP A 237 3.73 19.29 -2.97
N GLN A 238 4.94 19.75 -3.28
CA GLN A 238 5.38 19.93 -4.67
C GLN A 238 5.45 18.60 -5.41
N ILE A 239 5.97 17.55 -4.75
CA ILE A 239 6.02 16.20 -5.31
C ILE A 239 4.60 15.69 -5.58
N ILE A 240 3.67 15.86 -4.64
CA ILE A 240 2.26 15.47 -4.81
C ILE A 240 1.62 16.19 -6.01
N PHE A 241 1.82 17.50 -6.16
CA PHE A 241 1.25 18.25 -7.29
C PHE A 241 1.83 17.83 -8.65
N ILE A 242 3.15 17.59 -8.72
CA ILE A 242 3.80 17.05 -9.92
C ILE A 242 3.21 15.67 -10.25
N SER A 243 3.08 14.81 -9.25
CA SER A 243 2.50 13.46 -9.38
C SER A 243 1.07 13.51 -9.87
N MET A 244 0.25 14.42 -9.33
CA MET A 244 -1.13 14.63 -9.80
C MET A 244 -1.20 15.16 -11.23
N GLY A 245 -0.25 16.01 -11.64
CA GLY A 245 -0.14 16.48 -13.04
C GLY A 245 0.16 15.33 -13.99
N ILE A 246 1.16 14.49 -13.65
CA ILE A 246 1.51 13.29 -14.43
C ILE A 246 0.30 12.33 -14.50
N LEU A 247 -0.35 12.10 -13.37
CA LEU A 247 -1.53 11.24 -13.28
C LEU A 247 -2.69 11.79 -14.13
N GLY A 248 -2.93 13.11 -14.12
CA GLY A 248 -3.95 13.75 -14.94
C GLY A 248 -3.70 13.57 -16.44
N VAL A 249 -2.46 13.80 -16.88
CA VAL A 249 -2.08 13.56 -18.28
C VAL A 249 -2.29 12.10 -18.66
N SER A 250 -1.87 11.18 -17.80
CA SER A 250 -2.02 9.75 -18.07
C SER A 250 -3.48 9.31 -18.15
N GLN A 251 -4.34 9.78 -17.21
CA GLN A 251 -5.78 9.43 -17.21
C GLN A 251 -6.49 9.99 -18.44
N THR A 252 -6.18 11.23 -18.83
CA THR A 252 -6.72 11.83 -20.08
C THR A 252 -6.27 11.03 -21.31
N THR A 253 -4.98 10.64 -21.35
CA THR A 253 -4.46 9.80 -22.43
C THR A 253 -5.16 8.45 -22.49
N LEU A 254 -5.41 7.79 -21.37
CA LEU A 254 -6.15 6.50 -21.31
C LEU A 254 -7.57 6.64 -21.87
N LEU A 255 -8.25 7.76 -21.59
CA LEU A 255 -9.61 8.01 -22.08
C LEU A 255 -9.70 8.19 -23.60
N VAL A 256 -8.73 8.93 -24.20
CA VAL A 256 -8.82 9.32 -25.61
C VAL A 256 -8.01 8.43 -26.54
N SER A 257 -7.11 7.59 -26.01
CA SER A 257 -6.18 6.82 -26.84
C SER A 257 -6.86 5.66 -27.57
N GLY A 258 -6.78 5.70 -28.90
CA GLY A 258 -7.06 4.54 -29.78
C GLY A 258 -5.85 3.64 -30.01
N ASN A 259 -4.63 4.08 -29.65
CA ASN A 259 -3.37 3.38 -29.92
C ASN A 259 -2.89 2.57 -28.71
N ASN A 260 -2.58 1.30 -28.91
CA ASN A 260 -2.14 0.39 -27.86
C ASN A 260 -0.81 0.79 -27.21
N VAL A 261 0.15 1.32 -28.00
CA VAL A 261 1.45 1.79 -27.49
C VAL A 261 1.25 2.99 -26.57
N LEU A 262 0.41 3.93 -26.99
CA LEU A 262 0.08 5.12 -26.18
C LEU A 262 -0.66 4.73 -24.90
N THR A 263 -1.55 3.74 -24.97
CA THR A 263 -2.24 3.19 -23.79
C THR A 263 -1.24 2.55 -22.81
N MET A 264 -0.26 1.79 -23.28
CA MET A 264 0.79 1.21 -22.42
C MET A 264 1.67 2.29 -21.79
N ALA A 265 2.06 3.32 -22.56
CA ALA A 265 2.79 4.46 -22.05
C ALA A 265 1.99 5.22 -20.97
N ALA A 266 0.69 5.38 -21.17
CA ALA A 266 -0.20 5.99 -20.18
C ALA A 266 -0.30 5.15 -18.90
N LEU A 267 -0.34 3.81 -18.98
CA LEU A 267 -0.32 2.95 -17.79
C LEU A 267 1.00 3.08 -17.02
N LEU A 268 2.14 3.16 -17.70
CA LEU A 268 3.42 3.46 -17.07
C LEU A 268 3.38 4.82 -16.36
N MET A 269 2.86 5.86 -17.04
CA MET A 269 2.70 7.19 -16.43
C MET A 269 1.70 7.19 -15.27
N THR A 270 0.65 6.36 -15.31
CA THR A 270 -0.27 6.19 -14.17
C THR A 270 0.50 5.67 -12.94
N GLY A 271 1.33 4.65 -13.13
CA GLY A 271 2.22 4.14 -12.07
C GLY A 271 3.16 5.22 -11.55
N LEU A 272 3.82 5.94 -12.46
CA LEU A 272 4.74 7.03 -12.12
C LEU A 272 4.06 8.13 -11.28
N GLY A 273 2.83 8.48 -11.60
CA GLY A 273 2.06 9.51 -10.88
C GLY A 273 1.48 9.01 -9.56
N VAL A 274 0.99 7.76 -9.47
CA VAL A 274 0.38 7.26 -8.23
C VAL A 274 1.44 6.85 -7.20
N GLY A 275 2.60 6.36 -7.64
CA GLY A 275 3.67 5.84 -6.78
C GLY A 275 4.12 6.78 -5.65
N PRO A 276 4.36 8.07 -5.91
CA PRO A 276 4.81 9.03 -4.89
C PRO A 276 3.74 9.42 -3.86
N LEU A 277 2.44 9.22 -4.13
CA LEU A 277 1.37 9.74 -3.27
C LEU A 277 1.42 9.09 -1.87
N TYR A 278 1.48 7.76 -1.83
CA TYR A 278 1.47 7.01 -0.58
C TYR A 278 2.59 7.39 0.38
N PRO A 279 3.89 7.38 0.00
CA PRO A 279 4.98 7.73 0.91
C PRO A 279 4.94 9.18 1.35
N ASN A 280 4.57 10.12 0.47
CA ASN A 280 4.53 11.54 0.84
C ASN A 280 3.39 11.86 1.81
N PHE A 281 2.19 11.29 1.63
CA PHE A 281 1.09 11.46 2.59
C PHE A 281 1.40 10.82 3.93
N ASN A 282 2.00 9.63 3.97
CA ASN A 282 2.47 9.03 5.23
C ASN A 282 3.49 9.91 5.94
N TYR A 283 4.49 10.42 5.22
CA TYR A 283 5.50 11.30 5.79
C TYR A 283 4.89 12.58 6.39
N MET A 284 3.88 13.16 5.73
CA MET A 284 3.24 14.39 6.22
C MET A 284 2.27 14.17 7.39
N THR A 285 1.88 12.94 7.69
CA THR A 285 0.87 12.68 8.74
C THR A 285 1.27 13.23 10.10
N PRO A 286 2.45 12.97 10.68
CA PRO A 286 2.84 13.57 11.94
C PRO A 286 3.08 15.08 11.86
N LEU A 287 3.42 15.62 10.69
CA LEU A 287 3.59 17.06 10.48
C LEU A 287 2.25 17.79 10.56
N HIS A 288 1.18 17.21 10.02
CA HIS A 288 -0.14 17.83 9.99
C HIS A 288 -0.96 17.57 11.25
N PHE A 289 -0.85 16.39 11.84
CA PHE A 289 -1.73 15.98 12.95
C PHE A 289 -1.05 15.96 14.32
N GLY A 290 0.29 16.03 14.36
CA GLY A 290 1.09 15.91 15.56
C GLY A 290 1.58 14.48 15.79
N LYS A 291 2.78 14.37 16.39
CA LYS A 291 3.45 13.08 16.63
C LYS A 291 2.71 12.19 17.63
N ASP A 292 1.97 12.80 18.56
CA ASP A 292 1.24 12.12 19.64
C ASP A 292 0.01 11.35 19.15
N VAL A 293 -0.62 11.79 18.07
CA VAL A 293 -1.82 11.14 17.49
C VAL A 293 -1.58 10.52 16.10
N SER A 294 -0.40 10.73 15.50
CA SER A 294 -0.09 10.30 14.14
C SER A 294 -0.29 8.80 13.92
N GLN A 295 0.05 7.96 14.89
CA GLN A 295 -0.15 6.51 14.81
C GLN A 295 -1.63 6.14 14.70
N SER A 296 -2.53 6.81 15.44
CA SER A 296 -3.97 6.58 15.33
C SER A 296 -4.51 6.99 13.96
N VAL A 297 -4.04 8.13 13.43
CA VAL A 297 -4.40 8.61 12.08
C VAL A 297 -3.89 7.66 11.01
N MET A 298 -2.62 7.21 11.08
CA MET A 298 -2.06 6.25 10.12
C MET A 298 -2.79 4.90 10.13
N GLY A 299 -3.15 4.39 11.30
CA GLY A 299 -3.96 3.18 11.40
C GLY A 299 -5.30 3.31 10.65
N MET A 300 -5.93 4.50 10.72
CA MET A 300 -7.16 4.79 9.96
C MET A 300 -6.89 4.96 8.46
N GLN A 301 -5.79 5.62 8.06
CA GLN A 301 -5.37 5.72 6.66
C GLN A 301 -5.21 4.33 6.03
N MET A 302 -4.52 3.39 6.72
CA MET A 302 -4.34 2.01 6.26
C MET A 302 -5.67 1.25 6.15
N THR A 303 -6.59 1.51 7.09
CA THR A 303 -7.93 0.93 7.07
C THR A 303 -8.70 1.39 5.82
N PHE A 304 -8.70 2.69 5.53
CA PHE A 304 -9.36 3.23 4.34
C PHE A 304 -8.67 2.80 3.04
N ALA A 305 -7.34 2.70 3.02
CA ALA A 305 -6.60 2.10 1.92
C ALA A 305 -7.09 0.67 1.64
N SER A 306 -7.21 -0.16 2.69
CA SER A 306 -7.70 -1.54 2.56
C SER A 306 -9.14 -1.61 2.03
N ILE A 307 -10.02 -0.69 2.44
CA ILE A 307 -11.37 -0.59 1.87
C ILE A 307 -11.29 -0.30 0.36
N GLY A 308 -10.47 0.67 -0.04
CA GLY A 308 -10.26 1.03 -1.44
C GLY A 308 -9.72 -0.15 -2.27
N THR A 309 -8.73 -0.86 -1.73
CA THR A 309 -8.10 -2.01 -2.42
C THR A 309 -9.00 -3.23 -2.55
N ILE A 310 -10.03 -3.38 -1.71
CA ILE A 310 -11.02 -4.46 -1.82
C ILE A 310 -12.21 -4.03 -2.69
N ALA A 311 -12.83 -2.91 -2.34
CA ALA A 311 -14.11 -2.53 -2.94
C ALA A 311 -13.98 -2.03 -4.38
N ALA A 312 -12.94 -1.21 -4.67
CA ALA A 312 -12.83 -0.59 -5.98
C ALA A 312 -12.54 -1.58 -7.12
N PRO A 313 -11.58 -2.53 -7.03
CA PRO A 313 -11.40 -3.51 -8.08
C PRO A 313 -12.56 -4.50 -8.21
N ALA A 314 -13.25 -4.84 -7.11
CA ALA A 314 -14.45 -5.68 -7.16
C ALA A 314 -15.57 -4.99 -7.94
N LEU A 315 -15.83 -3.72 -7.66
CA LEU A 315 -16.82 -2.91 -8.40
C LEU A 315 -16.41 -2.73 -9.87
N CYS A 316 -15.12 -2.51 -10.16
CA CYS A 316 -14.61 -2.46 -11.53
C CYS A 316 -14.91 -3.74 -12.31
N GLY A 317 -14.73 -4.91 -11.67
CA GLY A 317 -15.06 -6.21 -12.28
C GLY A 317 -16.55 -6.37 -12.58
N VAL A 318 -17.43 -6.01 -11.64
CA VAL A 318 -18.89 -6.06 -11.84
C VAL A 318 -19.32 -5.12 -12.97
N LEU A 319 -18.83 -3.88 -12.96
CA LEU A 319 -19.13 -2.92 -14.02
C LEU A 319 -18.57 -3.35 -15.37
N GLY A 320 -17.35 -3.94 -15.39
CA GLY A 320 -16.73 -4.49 -16.59
C GLY A 320 -17.54 -5.64 -17.20
N GLN A 321 -18.15 -6.50 -16.37
CA GLN A 321 -19.06 -7.56 -16.84
C GLN A 321 -20.36 -7.02 -17.42
N LEU A 322 -20.91 -5.95 -16.84
CA LEU A 322 -22.20 -5.37 -17.25
C LEU A 322 -22.07 -4.44 -18.47
N LEU A 323 -21.01 -3.65 -18.54
CA LEU A 323 -20.84 -2.55 -19.51
C LEU A 323 -19.68 -2.79 -20.49
N GLY A 324 -18.91 -3.87 -20.29
CA GLY A 324 -17.67 -4.13 -21.00
C GLY A 324 -16.46 -3.41 -20.41
N MET A 325 -15.25 -3.97 -20.63
CA MET A 325 -14.02 -3.42 -20.07
C MET A 325 -13.60 -2.05 -20.67
N GLY A 326 -14.29 -1.56 -21.67
CA GLY A 326 -14.13 -0.19 -22.17
C GLY A 326 -14.35 0.92 -21.13
N ILE A 327 -15.04 0.62 -20.03
CA ILE A 327 -15.26 1.55 -18.91
C ILE A 327 -14.00 1.82 -18.09
N PHE A 328 -12.96 0.97 -18.17
CA PHE A 328 -11.77 1.01 -17.31
C PHE A 328 -11.12 2.41 -17.23
N PRO A 329 -10.87 3.15 -18.33
CA PRO A 329 -10.29 4.49 -18.25
C PRO A 329 -11.22 5.50 -17.56
N ALA A 330 -12.52 5.45 -17.83
CA ALA A 330 -13.50 6.34 -17.19
C ALA A 330 -13.60 6.06 -15.68
N TYR A 331 -13.58 4.79 -15.30
CA TYR A 331 -13.59 4.37 -13.91
C TYR A 331 -12.34 4.87 -13.15
N LEU A 332 -11.14 4.76 -13.74
CA LEU A 332 -9.92 5.33 -13.17
C LEU A 332 -9.98 6.86 -13.07
N MET A 333 -10.54 7.54 -14.07
CA MET A 333 -10.72 8.99 -14.06
C MET A 333 -11.57 9.45 -12.87
N ILE A 334 -12.60 8.71 -12.47
CA ILE A 334 -13.40 9.01 -11.28
C ILE A 334 -12.51 9.05 -10.03
N PHE A 335 -11.67 8.03 -9.81
CA PHE A 335 -10.77 8.01 -8.65
C PHE A 335 -9.70 9.10 -8.72
N TYR A 336 -9.20 9.43 -9.91
CA TYR A 336 -8.30 10.56 -10.10
C TYR A 336 -8.96 11.88 -9.66
N VAL A 337 -10.18 12.16 -10.14
CA VAL A 337 -10.93 13.37 -9.77
C VAL A 337 -11.21 13.42 -8.27
N LEU A 338 -11.63 12.30 -7.66
CA LEU A 338 -11.84 12.22 -6.23
C LEU A 338 -10.56 12.49 -5.44
N THR A 339 -9.42 11.96 -5.92
CA THR A 339 -8.11 12.23 -5.31
C THR A 339 -7.74 13.70 -5.43
N ALA A 340 -7.90 14.30 -6.62
CA ALA A 340 -7.59 15.72 -6.85
C ALA A 340 -8.44 16.65 -5.98
N VAL A 341 -9.74 16.42 -5.93
CA VAL A 341 -10.68 17.17 -5.06
C VAL A 341 -10.32 16.99 -3.59
N GLY A 342 -10.03 15.76 -3.17
CA GLY A 342 -9.61 15.45 -1.80
C GLY A 342 -8.33 16.17 -1.38
N ILE A 343 -7.32 16.24 -2.27
CA ILE A 343 -6.06 16.97 -2.02
C ILE A 343 -6.33 18.47 -1.84
N ILE A 344 -7.15 19.08 -2.71
CA ILE A 344 -7.51 20.49 -2.61
C ILE A 344 -8.27 20.76 -1.30
N ALA A 345 -9.23 19.90 -0.98
CA ALA A 345 -10.03 20.03 0.25
C ALA A 345 -9.16 19.88 1.50
N LEU A 346 -8.27 18.85 1.54
CA LEU A 346 -7.34 18.65 2.64
C LEU A 346 -6.45 19.88 2.85
N ARG A 347 -5.85 20.38 1.77
CA ARG A 347 -4.96 21.55 1.85
C ARG A 347 -5.69 22.79 2.35
N ARG A 348 -6.93 23.02 1.92
CA ARG A 348 -7.78 24.14 2.42
C ARG A 348 -8.06 23.99 3.91
N THR A 349 -8.46 22.80 4.34
CA THR A 349 -8.75 22.52 5.77
C THR A 349 -7.51 22.72 6.64
N LEU A 350 -6.35 22.16 6.22
CA LEU A 350 -5.09 22.31 6.96
C LEU A 350 -4.65 23.78 7.06
N ARG A 351 -4.86 24.57 5.99
CA ARG A 351 -4.57 26.01 5.98
C ARG A 351 -5.45 26.77 6.97
N GLN A 352 -6.75 26.45 7.01
CA GLN A 352 -7.71 27.10 7.92
C GLN A 352 -7.40 26.85 9.40
N VAL A 353 -6.88 25.66 9.74
CA VAL A 353 -6.52 25.31 11.12
C VAL A 353 -5.04 25.59 11.45
N GLY A 354 -4.30 26.27 10.58
CA GLY A 354 -2.89 26.64 10.81
C GLY A 354 -1.92 25.44 10.84
N ARG A 355 -2.29 24.29 10.27
CA ARG A 355 -1.50 23.05 10.24
C ARG A 355 -0.82 22.77 8.91
N LEU A 356 -0.95 23.66 7.94
CA LEU A 356 -0.27 23.54 6.66
C LEU A 356 1.20 23.91 6.84
N GLN A 357 2.06 22.93 7.04
CA GLN A 357 3.51 23.13 6.97
C GLN A 357 3.95 23.09 5.50
N GLN A 358 4.82 24.00 5.10
CA GLN A 358 5.34 24.14 3.74
C GLN A 358 6.36 23.08 3.38
#